data_a97414e7bdc1447073a7e1a7713802a9
#
_entry.id   a97414e7bdc1447073a7e1a7713802a9
#
_cell.length_a   1.000
_cell.length_b   1.000
_cell.length_c   1.000
_cell.angle_alpha   90.00
_cell.angle_beta   90.00
_cell.angle_gamma   90.00
#
_symmetry.space_group_name_H-M   'P 1'
#
loop_
_entity.id
_entity.type
_entity.pdbx_description
1 polymer ?
#
loop_
_entity_poly.entity_id
_entity_poly.type
_entity_poly.pdbx_seq_one_letter_code
_entity_poly.pdbx_strand_id
1 'polypeptide(L)'
;DLSLFRFRSFGFGNLTATLVSLGEFGLLFAIPLYLQNVLGLDATESGLVIASLAVGAFVTAGAAAPLSKRIGGRGIVQIGMALEAIGVAAFALLVSPGIPAWHLIPALFVYGLGVGFATAQLTGVILADVPVAASGQASGIQSTSRQIGSALGVAILGTILATVIYAQTQGNLEHAGVPPAKAAQVAATMEQSAGTALPGIVAAPGGDALAQPLEQAFSDATRRTGIAAAAFILIGLASSFLLPRPRRADAAARP
;
A
#
# COMPACT_ATOMS: atom_id res chain seq x y z
N ASP A 1 -25.79 -3.81 -13.43
CA ASP A 1 -26.61 -4.92 -12.97
C ASP A 1 -25.98 -5.56 -11.73
N LEU A 2 -26.59 -5.37 -10.57
CA LEU A 2 -26.10 -5.90 -9.28
C LEU A 2 -26.28 -7.43 -9.18
N SER A 3 -26.95 -8.07 -10.13
CA SER A 3 -27.14 -9.51 -10.14
C SER A 3 -25.80 -10.28 -10.24
N LEU A 4 -24.74 -9.63 -10.70
CA LEU A 4 -23.39 -10.21 -10.77
C LEU A 4 -22.82 -10.54 -9.39
N PHE A 5 -23.23 -9.82 -8.34
CA PHE A 5 -22.80 -10.11 -6.96
C PHE A 5 -23.32 -11.42 -6.39
N ARG A 6 -24.29 -12.08 -7.06
CA ARG A 6 -24.72 -13.46 -6.72
C ARG A 6 -23.60 -14.49 -6.96
N PHE A 7 -22.66 -14.19 -7.86
CA PHE A 7 -21.49 -15.05 -8.08
C PHE A 7 -20.46 -14.80 -6.96
N ARG A 8 -20.14 -15.81 -6.19
CA ARG A 8 -19.22 -15.71 -5.05
C ARG A 8 -17.82 -15.24 -5.47
N SER A 9 -17.32 -15.70 -6.63
CA SER A 9 -16.06 -15.23 -7.21
C SER A 9 -16.07 -13.72 -7.43
N PHE A 10 -17.17 -13.19 -7.98
CA PHE A 10 -17.33 -11.78 -8.27
C PHE A 10 -17.46 -10.93 -6.99
N GLY A 11 -18.35 -11.32 -6.07
CA GLY A 11 -18.59 -10.56 -4.83
C GLY A 11 -17.36 -10.50 -3.93
N PHE A 12 -16.82 -11.65 -3.54
CA PHE A 12 -15.63 -11.70 -2.68
C PHE A 12 -14.37 -11.23 -3.39
N GLY A 13 -14.28 -11.45 -4.70
CA GLY A 13 -13.17 -10.97 -5.51
C GLY A 13 -13.11 -9.45 -5.57
N ASN A 14 -14.25 -8.76 -5.78
CA ASN A 14 -14.30 -7.30 -5.74
C ASN A 14 -14.02 -6.75 -4.34
N LEU A 15 -14.51 -7.39 -3.27
CA LEU A 15 -14.15 -7.03 -1.90
C LEU A 15 -12.65 -7.14 -1.67
N THR A 16 -12.04 -8.25 -2.08
CA THR A 16 -10.59 -8.45 -2.02
C THR A 16 -9.85 -7.36 -2.80
N ALA A 17 -10.27 -7.07 -4.04
CA ALA A 17 -9.67 -6.04 -4.87
C ALA A 17 -9.76 -4.64 -4.23
N THR A 18 -10.89 -4.29 -3.63
CA THR A 18 -11.08 -3.02 -2.92
C THR A 18 -10.15 -2.89 -1.72
N LEU A 19 -10.05 -3.93 -0.88
CA LEU A 19 -9.21 -3.94 0.32
C LEU A 19 -7.72 -3.87 -0.01
N VAL A 20 -7.27 -4.60 -1.04
CA VAL A 20 -5.89 -4.55 -1.52
C VAL A 20 -5.57 -3.17 -2.05
N SER A 21 -6.42 -2.63 -2.94
CA SER A 21 -6.21 -1.29 -3.50
C SER A 21 -6.20 -0.20 -2.43
N LEU A 22 -6.98 -0.37 -1.34
CA LEU A 22 -6.97 0.55 -0.20
C LEU A 22 -5.60 0.56 0.49
N GLY A 23 -5.03 -0.59 0.81
CA GLY A 23 -3.70 -0.69 1.42
C GLY A 23 -2.59 -0.21 0.49
N GLU A 24 -2.63 -0.66 -0.77
CA GLU A 24 -1.63 -0.37 -1.80
C GLU A 24 -1.50 1.14 -2.08
N PHE A 25 -2.59 1.79 -2.47
CA PHE A 25 -2.55 3.20 -2.88
C PHE A 25 -2.37 4.16 -1.71
N GLY A 26 -2.89 3.82 -0.53
CA GLY A 26 -2.64 4.63 0.66
C GLY A 26 -1.17 4.63 1.09
N LEU A 27 -0.49 3.50 0.99
CA LEU A 27 0.95 3.44 1.27
C LEU A 27 1.77 4.10 0.17
N LEU A 28 1.42 3.91 -1.12
CA LEU A 28 2.07 4.57 -2.25
C LEU A 28 2.01 6.10 -2.15
N PHE A 29 0.99 6.66 -1.47
CA PHE A 29 0.94 8.08 -1.15
C PHE A 29 1.99 8.48 -0.08
N ALA A 30 2.19 7.66 0.95
CA ALA A 30 3.07 7.98 2.08
C ALA A 30 4.57 7.79 1.76
N ILE A 31 4.93 6.82 0.90
CA ILE A 31 6.34 6.48 0.58
C ILE A 31 7.10 7.70 0.03
N PRO A 32 6.68 8.37 -1.05
CA PRO A 32 7.43 9.49 -1.60
C PRO A 32 7.53 10.68 -0.64
N LEU A 33 6.51 10.91 0.20
CA LEU A 33 6.54 11.95 1.22
C LEU A 33 7.66 11.69 2.24
N TYR A 34 7.80 10.44 2.69
CA TYR A 34 8.87 10.05 3.61
C TYR A 34 10.25 10.15 2.95
N LEU A 35 10.42 9.63 1.73
CA LEU A 35 11.70 9.64 1.03
C LEU A 35 12.20 11.07 0.78
N GLN A 36 11.32 11.98 0.42
CA GLN A 36 11.70 13.35 0.09
C GLN A 36 11.85 14.24 1.32
N ASN A 37 10.92 14.16 2.28
CA ASN A 37 10.89 15.11 3.39
C ASN A 37 11.73 14.65 4.60
N VAL A 38 11.95 13.34 4.80
CA VAL A 38 12.77 12.82 5.91
C VAL A 38 14.16 12.43 5.44
N LEU A 39 14.27 11.71 4.32
CA LEU A 39 15.57 11.26 3.82
C LEU A 39 16.24 12.30 2.89
N GLY A 40 15.54 13.40 2.55
CA GLY A 40 16.09 14.50 1.75
C GLY A 40 16.36 14.12 0.29
N LEU A 41 15.77 13.03 -0.22
CA LEU A 41 15.96 12.60 -1.60
C LEU A 41 15.24 13.56 -2.55
N ASP A 42 15.83 13.81 -3.70
CA ASP A 42 15.12 14.49 -4.78
C ASP A 42 14.04 13.58 -5.41
N ALA A 43 13.23 14.16 -6.31
CA ALA A 43 12.14 13.42 -6.98
C ALA A 43 12.67 12.25 -7.83
N THR A 44 13.85 12.38 -8.43
CA THR A 44 14.47 11.35 -9.28
C THR A 44 14.99 10.20 -8.43
N GLU A 45 15.70 10.53 -7.35
CA GLU A 45 16.22 9.54 -6.39
C GLU A 45 15.10 8.76 -5.73
N SER A 46 14.05 9.46 -5.27
CA SER A 46 12.83 8.83 -4.72
C SER A 46 12.17 7.91 -5.75
N GLY A 47 12.07 8.36 -7.01
CA GLY A 47 11.53 7.57 -8.12
C GLY A 47 12.33 6.30 -8.37
N LEU A 48 13.67 6.36 -8.30
CA LEU A 48 14.55 5.19 -8.45
C LEU A 48 14.36 4.16 -7.31
N VAL A 49 14.22 4.63 -6.07
CA VAL A 49 13.91 3.74 -4.94
C VAL A 49 12.56 3.06 -5.15
N ILE A 50 11.53 3.80 -5.52
CA ILE A 50 10.18 3.28 -5.77
C ILE A 50 10.15 2.36 -7.01
N ALA A 51 11.01 2.59 -8.00
CA ALA A 51 11.12 1.75 -9.20
C ALA A 51 11.44 0.27 -8.85
N SER A 52 12.06 -0.01 -7.71
CA SER A 52 12.30 -1.38 -7.24
C SER A 52 10.99 -2.17 -7.07
N LEU A 53 9.91 -1.51 -6.65
CA LEU A 53 8.56 -2.08 -6.60
C LEU A 53 8.06 -2.42 -8.00
N ALA A 54 8.21 -1.51 -8.96
CA ALA A 54 7.80 -1.74 -10.34
C ALA A 54 8.57 -2.92 -10.97
N VAL A 55 9.87 -3.03 -10.70
CA VAL A 55 10.69 -4.17 -11.14
C VAL A 55 10.18 -5.47 -10.55
N GLY A 56 9.88 -5.50 -9.25
CA GLY A 56 9.28 -6.67 -8.58
C GLY A 56 7.96 -7.09 -9.23
N ALA A 57 7.07 -6.13 -9.46
CA ALA A 57 5.78 -6.37 -10.10
C ALA A 57 5.93 -6.90 -11.53
N PHE A 58 6.86 -6.35 -12.31
CA PHE A 58 7.13 -6.80 -13.67
C PHE A 58 7.63 -8.25 -13.73
N VAL A 59 8.56 -8.62 -12.84
CA VAL A 59 9.11 -9.98 -12.76
C VAL A 59 8.00 -11.01 -12.50
N THR A 60 7.11 -10.74 -11.55
CA THR A 60 6.07 -11.69 -11.16
C THR A 60 4.86 -11.69 -12.08
N ALA A 61 4.54 -10.58 -12.72
CA ALA A 61 3.47 -10.54 -13.73
C ALA A 61 3.72 -11.54 -14.87
N GLY A 62 4.97 -11.66 -15.35
CA GLY A 62 5.36 -12.64 -16.36
C GLY A 62 5.31 -14.09 -15.85
N ALA A 63 5.65 -14.32 -14.59
CA ALA A 63 5.66 -15.65 -13.97
C ALA A 63 4.28 -16.13 -13.50
N ALA A 64 3.31 -15.24 -13.34
CA ALA A 64 2.00 -15.54 -12.77
C ALA A 64 1.20 -16.55 -13.61
N ALA A 65 1.20 -16.40 -14.94
CA ALA A 65 0.42 -17.28 -15.84
C ALA A 65 0.91 -18.75 -15.86
N PRO A 66 2.21 -19.05 -16.02
CA PRO A 66 2.68 -20.43 -15.95
C PRO A 66 2.52 -21.05 -14.55
N LEU A 67 2.70 -20.27 -13.50
CA LEU A 67 2.57 -20.75 -12.13
C LEU A 67 1.10 -21.02 -11.76
N SER A 68 0.15 -20.22 -12.27
CA SER A 68 -1.29 -20.42 -12.05
C SER A 68 -1.80 -21.74 -12.61
N LYS A 69 -1.15 -22.30 -13.64
CA LYS A 69 -1.48 -23.64 -14.16
C LYS A 69 -1.20 -24.75 -13.15
N ARG A 70 -0.26 -24.54 -12.21
CA ARG A 70 0.13 -25.53 -11.20
C ARG A 70 -0.68 -25.39 -9.91
N ILE A 71 -0.82 -24.17 -9.40
CA ILE A 71 -1.42 -23.90 -8.08
C ILE A 71 -2.77 -23.20 -8.16
N GLY A 72 -3.25 -22.86 -9.36
CA GLY A 72 -4.50 -22.14 -9.60
C GLY A 72 -4.37 -20.63 -9.38
N GLY A 73 -5.24 -19.86 -10.06
CA GLY A 73 -5.23 -18.39 -9.97
C GLY A 73 -5.44 -17.88 -8.55
N ARG A 74 -6.36 -18.50 -7.78
CA ARG A 74 -6.59 -18.18 -6.37
C ARG A 74 -5.30 -18.32 -5.52
N GLY A 75 -4.54 -19.40 -5.72
CA GLY A 75 -3.29 -19.63 -4.99
C GLY A 75 -2.25 -18.55 -5.30
N ILE A 76 -2.16 -18.11 -6.56
CA ILE A 76 -1.27 -17.00 -6.94
C ILE A 76 -1.68 -15.70 -6.29
N VAL A 77 -2.98 -15.38 -6.27
CA VAL A 77 -3.49 -14.18 -5.57
C VAL A 77 -3.11 -14.21 -4.09
N GLN A 78 -3.30 -15.35 -3.42
CA GLN A 78 -2.96 -15.50 -2.00
C GLN A 78 -1.47 -15.34 -1.73
N ILE A 79 -0.61 -15.93 -2.55
CA ILE A 79 0.85 -15.75 -2.45
C ILE A 79 1.22 -14.29 -2.71
N GLY A 80 0.63 -13.67 -3.74
CA GLY A 80 0.85 -12.26 -4.05
C GLY A 80 0.53 -11.36 -2.87
N MET A 81 -0.66 -11.50 -2.30
CA MET A 81 -1.09 -10.69 -1.15
C MET A 81 -0.26 -10.95 0.12
N ALA A 82 0.20 -12.18 0.33
CA ALA A 82 1.11 -12.49 1.45
C ALA A 82 2.47 -11.79 1.28
N LEU A 83 3.06 -11.85 0.07
CA LEU A 83 4.30 -11.13 -0.25
C LEU A 83 4.12 -9.61 -0.13
N GLU A 84 2.99 -9.09 -0.59
CA GLU A 84 2.65 -7.68 -0.47
C GLU A 84 2.58 -7.25 0.99
N ALA A 85 1.86 -7.99 1.83
CA ALA A 85 1.78 -7.72 3.27
C ALA A 85 3.15 -7.80 3.96
N ILE A 86 3.99 -8.78 3.59
CA ILE A 86 5.35 -8.93 4.12
C ILE A 86 6.23 -7.75 3.69
N GLY A 87 6.20 -7.37 2.41
CA GLY A 87 6.98 -6.25 1.89
C GLY A 87 6.59 -4.92 2.54
N VAL A 88 5.28 -4.67 2.69
CA VAL A 88 4.74 -3.47 3.36
C VAL A 88 5.13 -3.45 4.85
N ALA A 89 4.98 -4.57 5.55
CA ALA A 89 5.38 -4.67 6.95
C ALA A 89 6.90 -4.49 7.12
N ALA A 90 7.70 -5.09 6.25
CA ALA A 90 9.16 -4.91 6.26
C ALA A 90 9.54 -3.45 6.03
N PHE A 91 8.93 -2.79 5.03
CA PHE A 91 9.12 -1.35 4.81
C PHE A 91 8.78 -0.55 6.08
N ALA A 92 7.61 -0.77 6.67
CA ALA A 92 7.17 -0.06 7.87
C ALA A 92 8.13 -0.23 9.05
N LEU A 93 8.70 -1.43 9.22
CA LEU A 93 9.67 -1.71 10.30
C LEU A 93 11.05 -1.08 10.05
N LEU A 94 11.45 -0.90 8.79
CA LEU A 94 12.72 -0.29 8.43
C LEU A 94 12.69 1.23 8.46
N VAL A 95 11.51 1.87 8.35
CA VAL A 95 11.36 3.33 8.37
C VAL A 95 11.96 3.91 9.66
N SER A 96 12.98 4.77 9.50
CA SER A 96 13.63 5.52 10.58
C SER A 96 14.36 6.76 10.03
N PRO A 97 14.57 7.82 10.83
CA PRO A 97 15.40 8.94 10.41
C PRO A 97 16.81 8.47 10.06
N GLY A 98 17.38 9.01 8.99
CA GLY A 98 18.76 8.76 8.61
C GLY A 98 19.08 7.35 8.08
N ILE A 99 18.07 6.49 7.87
CA ILE A 99 18.32 5.19 7.20
C ILE A 99 18.78 5.44 5.75
N PRO A 100 19.86 4.79 5.29
CA PRO A 100 20.20 4.85 3.88
C PRO A 100 19.07 4.28 3.01
N ALA A 101 18.62 5.04 2.01
CA ALA A 101 17.45 4.71 1.21
C ALA A 101 17.53 3.32 0.53
N TRP A 102 18.74 2.85 0.20
CA TRP A 102 18.95 1.53 -0.42
C TRP A 102 18.52 0.36 0.47
N HIS A 103 18.45 0.53 1.81
CA HIS A 103 17.93 -0.50 2.71
C HIS A 103 16.41 -0.74 2.53
N LEU A 104 15.70 0.22 1.96
CA LEU A 104 14.26 0.09 1.69
C LEU A 104 13.98 -0.69 0.40
N ILE A 105 14.96 -0.75 -0.53
CA ILE A 105 14.82 -1.39 -1.83
C ILE A 105 14.37 -2.86 -1.71
N PRO A 106 14.97 -3.72 -0.86
CA PRO A 106 14.53 -5.11 -0.75
C PRO A 106 13.08 -5.24 -0.29
N ALA A 107 12.63 -4.42 0.66
CA ALA A 107 11.25 -4.43 1.15
C ALA A 107 10.26 -3.99 0.07
N LEU A 108 10.56 -2.92 -0.67
CA LEU A 108 9.76 -2.44 -1.78
C LEU A 108 9.75 -3.43 -2.96
N PHE A 109 10.86 -4.11 -3.22
CA PHE A 109 10.93 -5.15 -4.23
C PHE A 109 10.02 -6.34 -3.88
N VAL A 110 10.06 -6.82 -2.62
CA VAL A 110 9.16 -7.90 -2.14
C VAL A 110 7.70 -7.46 -2.22
N TYR A 111 7.40 -6.21 -1.84
CA TYR A 111 6.09 -5.61 -2.02
C TYR A 111 5.65 -5.66 -3.49
N GLY A 112 6.52 -5.25 -4.41
CA GLY A 112 6.28 -5.31 -5.85
C GLY A 112 6.03 -6.73 -6.38
N LEU A 113 6.81 -7.73 -5.92
CA LEU A 113 6.55 -9.13 -6.25
C LEU A 113 5.11 -9.54 -5.89
N GLY A 114 4.65 -9.10 -4.72
CA GLY A 114 3.27 -9.32 -4.27
C GLY A 114 2.23 -8.69 -5.19
N VAL A 115 2.39 -7.41 -5.48
CA VAL A 115 1.50 -6.63 -6.37
C VAL A 115 1.40 -7.29 -7.75
N GLY A 116 2.53 -7.70 -8.34
CA GLY A 116 2.55 -8.33 -9.65
C GLY A 116 1.78 -9.65 -9.70
N PHE A 117 1.96 -10.53 -8.72
CA PHE A 117 1.20 -11.78 -8.63
C PHE A 117 -0.29 -11.55 -8.39
N ALA A 118 -0.64 -10.71 -7.42
CA ALA A 118 -2.03 -10.42 -7.08
C ALA A 118 -2.77 -9.81 -8.29
N THR A 119 -2.24 -8.75 -8.87
CA THR A 119 -2.88 -8.01 -9.96
C THR A 119 -3.04 -8.88 -11.22
N ALA A 120 -2.02 -9.68 -11.57
CA ALA A 120 -2.05 -10.51 -12.78
C ALA A 120 -3.16 -11.59 -12.76
N GLN A 121 -3.54 -12.07 -11.57
CA GLN A 121 -4.49 -13.18 -11.46
C GLN A 121 -5.85 -12.77 -10.89
N LEU A 122 -5.93 -11.70 -10.12
CA LEU A 122 -7.15 -11.32 -9.40
C LEU A 122 -8.33 -11.07 -10.36
N THR A 123 -8.09 -10.38 -11.47
CA THR A 123 -9.12 -10.13 -12.50
C THR A 123 -9.67 -11.44 -13.06
N GLY A 124 -8.81 -12.40 -13.41
CA GLY A 124 -9.24 -13.70 -13.91
C GLY A 124 -10.07 -14.49 -12.89
N VAL A 125 -9.71 -14.42 -11.61
CA VAL A 125 -10.45 -15.07 -10.52
C VAL A 125 -11.81 -14.40 -10.29
N ILE A 126 -11.90 -13.09 -10.36
CA ILE A 126 -13.15 -12.32 -10.20
C ILE A 126 -14.14 -12.69 -11.30
N LEU A 127 -13.67 -12.78 -12.54
CA LEU A 127 -14.50 -13.01 -13.72
C LEU A 127 -14.76 -14.49 -14.02
N ALA A 128 -14.19 -15.43 -13.25
CA ALA A 128 -14.20 -16.85 -13.57
C ALA A 128 -15.61 -17.46 -13.75
N ASP A 129 -16.59 -17.01 -12.96
CA ASP A 129 -17.98 -17.50 -13.00
C ASP A 129 -18.95 -16.55 -13.73
N VAL A 130 -18.43 -15.43 -14.27
CA VAL A 130 -19.24 -14.43 -14.96
C VAL A 130 -19.49 -14.86 -16.41
N PRO A 131 -20.76 -14.83 -16.90
CA PRO A 131 -21.06 -15.11 -18.29
C PRO A 131 -20.31 -14.18 -19.24
N VAL A 132 -19.82 -14.70 -20.37
CA VAL A 132 -19.06 -13.94 -21.37
C VAL A 132 -19.81 -12.69 -21.84
N ALA A 133 -21.15 -12.79 -22.02
CA ALA A 133 -21.99 -11.66 -22.41
C ALA A 133 -21.99 -10.50 -21.39
N ALA A 134 -21.67 -10.76 -20.11
CA ALA A 134 -21.62 -9.77 -19.04
C ALA A 134 -20.19 -9.35 -18.68
N SER A 135 -19.16 -9.87 -19.35
CA SER A 135 -17.74 -9.64 -19.01
C SER A 135 -17.36 -8.16 -19.06
N GLY A 136 -17.85 -7.40 -20.03
CA GLY A 136 -17.56 -5.96 -20.12
C GLY A 136 -18.12 -5.18 -18.91
N GLN A 137 -19.37 -5.48 -18.51
CA GLN A 137 -19.98 -4.87 -17.35
C GLN A 137 -19.26 -5.26 -16.04
N ALA A 138 -18.91 -6.53 -15.91
CA ALA A 138 -18.18 -7.05 -14.75
C ALA A 138 -16.80 -6.40 -14.61
N SER A 139 -16.06 -6.24 -15.70
CA SER A 139 -14.77 -5.54 -15.72
C SER A 139 -14.92 -4.06 -15.34
N GLY A 140 -15.97 -3.38 -15.79
CA GLY A 140 -16.28 -2.00 -15.39
C GLY A 140 -16.54 -1.88 -13.88
N ILE A 141 -17.34 -2.77 -13.29
CA ILE A 141 -17.60 -2.82 -11.86
C ILE A 141 -16.31 -3.08 -11.07
N GLN A 142 -15.50 -4.05 -11.51
CA GLN A 142 -14.20 -4.35 -10.88
C GLN A 142 -13.27 -3.13 -10.88
N SER A 143 -13.15 -2.44 -12.03
CA SER A 143 -12.34 -1.23 -12.14
C SER A 143 -12.83 -0.14 -11.17
N THR A 144 -14.14 0.06 -11.10
CA THR A 144 -14.77 1.00 -10.15
C THR A 144 -14.49 0.61 -8.70
N SER A 145 -14.61 -0.67 -8.35
CA SER A 145 -14.32 -1.17 -7.01
C SER A 145 -12.87 -0.89 -6.59
N ARG A 146 -11.92 -1.11 -7.49
CA ARG A 146 -10.50 -0.78 -7.26
C ARG A 146 -10.28 0.72 -7.09
N GLN A 147 -10.92 1.55 -7.89
CA GLN A 147 -10.81 3.01 -7.78
C GLN A 147 -11.40 3.53 -6.46
N ILE A 148 -12.54 2.98 -6.02
CA ILE A 148 -13.11 3.30 -4.71
C ILE A 148 -12.11 2.88 -3.61
N GLY A 149 -11.54 1.68 -3.69
CA GLY A 149 -10.51 1.22 -2.76
C GLY A 149 -9.31 2.16 -2.71
N SER A 150 -8.79 2.57 -3.87
CA SER A 150 -7.66 3.51 -3.98
C SER A 150 -7.98 4.87 -3.35
N ALA A 151 -9.14 5.44 -3.67
CA ALA A 151 -9.56 6.73 -3.12
C ALA A 151 -9.74 6.68 -1.60
N LEU A 152 -10.41 5.63 -1.09
CA LEU A 152 -10.54 5.39 0.34
C LEU A 152 -9.18 5.14 1.01
N GLY A 153 -8.28 4.44 0.32
CA GLY A 153 -6.92 4.18 0.79
C GLY A 153 -6.14 5.46 1.04
N VAL A 154 -6.09 6.34 0.05
CA VAL A 154 -5.43 7.65 0.19
C VAL A 154 -6.11 8.49 1.27
N ALA A 155 -7.44 8.51 1.34
CA ALA A 155 -8.16 9.28 2.35
C ALA A 155 -7.92 8.74 3.77
N ILE A 156 -8.09 7.44 4.00
CA ILE A 156 -7.97 6.83 5.33
C ILE A 156 -6.52 6.82 5.80
N LEU A 157 -5.60 6.30 4.97
CA LEU A 157 -4.19 6.21 5.34
C LEU A 157 -3.51 7.58 5.37
N GLY A 158 -3.93 8.50 4.50
CA GLY A 158 -3.51 9.90 4.56
C GLY A 158 -3.96 10.60 5.84
N THR A 159 -5.20 10.35 6.29
CA THR A 159 -5.69 10.86 7.58
C THR A 159 -4.90 10.26 8.75
N ILE A 160 -4.62 8.95 8.72
CA ILE A 160 -3.78 8.30 9.74
C ILE A 160 -2.40 8.94 9.76
N LEU A 161 -1.77 9.12 8.59
CA LEU A 161 -0.47 9.77 8.47
C LEU A 161 -0.50 11.17 9.10
N ALA A 162 -1.42 12.02 8.70
CA ALA A 162 -1.55 13.40 9.16
C ALA A 162 -1.80 13.49 10.67
N THR A 163 -2.76 12.72 11.19
CA THR A 163 -3.09 12.70 12.62
C THR A 163 -1.91 12.21 13.47
N VAL A 164 -1.20 11.18 12.99
CA VAL A 164 -0.02 10.68 13.71
C VAL A 164 1.14 11.66 13.62
N ILE A 165 1.35 12.33 12.47
CA ILE A 165 2.33 13.42 12.35
C ILE A 165 2.05 14.47 13.42
N TYR A 166 0.80 14.95 13.55
CA TYR A 166 0.43 15.94 14.58
C TYR A 166 0.82 15.46 15.97
N ALA A 167 0.32 14.31 16.38
CA ALA A 167 0.50 13.80 17.74
C ALA A 167 1.98 13.53 18.08
N GLN A 168 2.74 12.95 17.15
CA GLN A 168 4.16 12.64 17.35
C GLN A 168 5.00 13.93 17.32
N THR A 169 4.71 14.88 16.43
CA THR A 169 5.40 16.17 16.36
C THR A 169 5.23 16.93 17.66
N GLN A 170 3.99 17.07 18.14
CA GLN A 170 3.73 17.77 19.40
C GLN A 170 4.47 17.10 20.55
N GLY A 171 4.33 15.78 20.73
CA GLY A 171 4.98 15.05 21.81
C GLY A 171 6.50 15.13 21.75
N ASN A 172 7.12 14.93 20.59
CA ASN A 172 8.57 14.96 20.44
C ASN A 172 9.14 16.35 20.72
N LEU A 173 8.46 17.42 20.28
CA LEU A 173 8.89 18.79 20.53
C LEU A 173 8.75 19.19 22.00
N GLU A 174 7.68 18.78 22.69
CA GLU A 174 7.50 19.00 24.12
C GLU A 174 8.59 18.28 24.92
N HIS A 175 8.93 17.04 24.56
CA HIS A 175 10.05 16.31 25.16
C HIS A 175 11.42 16.97 24.89
N ALA A 176 11.56 17.64 23.75
CA ALA A 176 12.76 18.44 23.42
C ALA A 176 12.79 19.82 24.13
N GLY A 177 11.80 20.12 24.98
CA GLY A 177 11.76 21.38 25.76
C GLY A 177 11.12 22.56 25.02
N VAL A 178 10.46 22.31 23.87
CA VAL A 178 9.71 23.37 23.17
C VAL A 178 8.41 23.67 23.94
N PRO A 179 8.07 24.95 24.16
CA PRO A 179 6.82 25.30 24.84
C PRO A 179 5.60 24.70 24.15
N PRO A 180 4.61 24.18 24.90
CA PRO A 180 3.46 23.43 24.33
C PRO A 180 2.70 24.19 23.25
N ALA A 181 2.51 25.51 23.42
CA ALA A 181 1.84 26.34 22.43
C ALA A 181 2.59 26.39 21.08
N LYS A 182 3.93 26.47 21.12
CA LYS A 182 4.77 26.46 19.91
C LYS A 182 4.84 25.05 19.31
N ALA A 183 4.94 24.01 20.14
CA ALA A 183 4.91 22.62 19.69
C ALA A 183 3.60 22.29 18.95
N ALA A 184 2.46 22.70 19.50
CA ALA A 184 1.16 22.54 18.85
C ALA A 184 1.04 23.30 17.52
N GLN A 185 1.59 24.52 17.45
CA GLN A 185 1.61 25.30 16.20
C GLN A 185 2.43 24.61 15.10
N VAL A 186 3.64 24.13 15.44
CA VAL A 186 4.48 23.38 14.50
C VAL A 186 3.80 22.08 14.10
N ALA A 187 3.21 21.34 15.04
CA ALA A 187 2.48 20.13 14.78
C ALA A 187 1.30 20.33 13.81
N ALA A 188 0.53 21.42 13.99
CA ALA A 188 -0.56 21.77 13.08
C ALA A 188 -0.05 22.11 11.66
N THR A 189 1.10 22.79 11.55
CA THR A 189 1.73 23.07 10.25
C THR A 189 2.18 21.78 9.56
N MET A 190 2.77 20.87 10.31
CA MET A 190 3.18 19.54 9.80
C MET A 190 1.99 18.69 9.36
N GLU A 191 0.91 18.68 10.14
CA GLU A 191 -0.33 17.96 9.79
C GLU A 191 -0.96 18.51 8.50
N GLN A 192 -1.19 19.83 8.44
CA GLN A 192 -1.85 20.49 7.30
C GLN A 192 -1.07 20.33 5.99
N SER A 193 0.25 20.25 6.08
CA SER A 193 1.13 20.03 4.93
C SER A 193 1.38 18.56 4.62
N ALA A 194 0.78 17.62 5.37
CA ALA A 194 1.15 16.20 5.33
C ALA A 194 2.68 15.98 5.45
N GLY A 195 3.34 16.83 6.25
CA GLY A 195 4.77 16.79 6.53
C GLY A 195 5.68 17.50 5.52
N THR A 196 5.15 18.01 4.40
CA THR A 196 5.98 18.70 3.39
C THR A 196 6.58 20.01 3.88
N ALA A 197 6.10 20.56 4.98
CA ALA A 197 6.68 21.73 5.63
C ALA A 197 8.01 21.45 6.36
N LEU A 198 8.35 20.15 6.62
CA LEU A 198 9.52 19.77 7.42
C LEU A 198 10.82 20.43 6.94
N PRO A 199 11.22 20.32 5.64
CA PRO A 199 12.47 20.94 5.18
C PRO A 199 12.50 22.46 5.38
N GLY A 200 11.36 23.14 5.18
CA GLY A 200 11.24 24.58 5.37
C GLY A 200 11.35 24.99 6.85
N ILE A 201 10.80 24.20 7.76
CA ILE A 201 10.89 24.46 9.21
C ILE A 201 12.33 24.27 9.68
N VAL A 202 13.01 23.24 9.22
CA VAL A 202 14.41 22.95 9.57
C VAL A 202 15.35 24.02 9.01
N ALA A 203 15.12 24.50 7.80
CA ALA A 203 15.94 25.56 7.18
C ALA A 203 15.74 26.96 7.80
N ALA A 204 14.70 27.17 8.62
CA ALA A 204 14.46 28.46 9.28
C ALA A 204 15.49 28.70 10.42
N PRO A 205 15.76 29.98 10.77
CA PRO A 205 16.67 30.31 11.88
C PRO A 205 16.29 29.57 13.18
N GLY A 206 17.21 28.77 13.71
CA GLY A 206 16.99 27.94 14.90
C GLY A 206 16.18 26.67 14.65
N GLY A 207 15.88 26.32 13.37
CA GLY A 207 15.15 25.13 12.99
C GLY A 207 15.97 23.84 13.09
N ASP A 208 17.30 23.92 13.01
CA ASP A 208 18.19 22.74 13.10
C ASP A 208 17.96 21.92 14.38
N ALA A 209 17.67 22.57 15.49
CA ALA A 209 17.37 21.90 16.76
C ALA A 209 16.05 21.11 16.73
N LEU A 210 15.17 21.39 15.76
CA LEU A 210 13.89 20.72 15.58
C LEU A 210 13.96 19.57 14.57
N ALA A 211 15.06 19.46 13.80
CA ALA A 211 15.18 18.46 12.73
C ALA A 211 14.93 17.04 13.23
N GLN A 212 15.70 16.59 14.23
CA GLN A 212 15.58 15.23 14.76
C GLN A 212 14.18 14.91 15.32
N PRO A 213 13.56 15.73 16.18
CA PRO A 213 12.19 15.51 16.64
C PRO A 213 11.16 15.41 15.52
N LEU A 214 11.28 16.23 14.47
CA LEU A 214 10.36 16.26 13.35
C LEU A 214 10.53 15.04 12.42
N GLU A 215 11.77 14.70 12.08
CA GLU A 215 12.08 13.51 11.27
C GLU A 215 11.63 12.22 11.97
N GLN A 216 11.83 12.13 13.29
CA GLN A 216 11.35 11.01 14.09
C GLN A 216 9.82 10.94 14.08
N ALA A 217 9.14 12.07 14.27
CA ALA A 217 7.67 12.14 14.23
C ALA A 217 7.11 11.67 12.89
N PHE A 218 7.71 12.13 11.78
CA PHE A 218 7.29 11.72 10.44
C PHE A 218 7.58 10.22 10.19
N SER A 219 8.75 9.74 10.61
CA SER A 219 9.11 8.31 10.49
C SER A 219 8.13 7.42 11.26
N ASP A 220 7.77 7.79 12.49
CA ASP A 220 6.80 7.05 13.30
C ASP A 220 5.39 7.09 12.68
N ALA A 221 5.01 8.21 12.09
CA ALA A 221 3.75 8.33 11.35
C ALA A 221 3.74 7.42 10.11
N THR A 222 4.82 7.43 9.32
CA THR A 222 4.97 6.56 8.15
C THR A 222 4.94 5.08 8.54
N ARG A 223 5.62 4.72 9.63
CA ARG A 223 5.60 3.36 10.18
C ARG A 223 4.19 2.91 10.54
N ARG A 224 3.43 3.72 11.31
CA ARG A 224 2.05 3.39 11.71
C ARG A 224 1.12 3.31 10.52
N THR A 225 1.28 4.19 9.54
CA THR A 225 0.53 4.15 8.27
C THR A 225 0.84 2.87 7.49
N GLY A 226 2.11 2.47 7.41
CA GLY A 226 2.50 1.20 6.79
C GLY A 226 1.94 -0.03 7.50
N ILE A 227 1.91 -0.04 8.83
CA ILE A 227 1.28 -1.11 9.62
C ILE A 227 -0.23 -1.18 9.33
N ALA A 228 -0.91 -0.03 9.27
CA ALA A 228 -2.33 0.02 8.92
C ALA A 228 -2.58 -0.47 7.49
N ALA A 229 -1.73 -0.09 6.53
CA ALA A 229 -1.79 -0.60 5.16
C ALA A 229 -1.61 -2.12 5.11
N ALA A 230 -0.63 -2.67 5.81
CA ALA A 230 -0.41 -4.12 5.93
C ALA A 230 -1.64 -4.83 6.52
N ALA A 231 -2.30 -4.24 7.52
CA ALA A 231 -3.52 -4.79 8.11
C ALA A 231 -4.66 -4.86 7.07
N PHE A 232 -4.88 -3.83 6.26
CA PHE A 232 -5.88 -3.87 5.18
C PHE A 232 -5.56 -4.94 4.14
N ILE A 233 -4.30 -5.10 3.75
CA ILE A 233 -3.86 -6.15 2.82
C ILE A 233 -4.09 -7.53 3.44
N LEU A 234 -3.82 -7.73 4.72
CA LEU A 234 -4.07 -8.98 5.43
C LEU A 234 -5.57 -9.29 5.55
N ILE A 235 -6.42 -8.30 5.78
CA ILE A 235 -7.88 -8.46 5.74
C ILE A 235 -8.32 -8.87 4.32
N GLY A 236 -7.75 -8.24 3.30
CA GLY A 236 -7.95 -8.63 1.90
C GLY A 236 -7.48 -10.06 1.65
N LEU A 237 -6.31 -10.46 2.14
CA LEU A 237 -5.81 -11.84 2.07
C LEU A 237 -6.79 -12.80 2.75
N ALA A 238 -7.29 -12.48 3.94
CA ALA A 238 -8.29 -13.29 4.63
C ALA A 238 -9.58 -13.43 3.79
N SER A 239 -10.06 -12.33 3.17
CA SER A 239 -11.23 -12.38 2.27
C SER A 239 -10.99 -13.28 1.04
N SER A 240 -9.75 -13.37 0.57
CA SER A 240 -9.39 -14.24 -0.58
C SER A 240 -9.60 -15.72 -0.31
N PHE A 241 -9.62 -16.14 0.96
CA PHE A 241 -9.95 -17.53 1.33
C PHE A 241 -11.44 -17.84 1.16
N LEU A 242 -12.30 -16.86 0.98
CA LEU A 242 -13.71 -17.03 0.64
C LEU A 242 -13.95 -17.20 -0.86
N LEU A 243 -12.92 -16.93 -1.68
CA LEU A 243 -12.99 -17.17 -3.13
C LEU A 243 -13.20 -18.67 -3.41
N PRO A 244 -14.08 -19.02 -4.36
CA PRO A 244 -14.32 -20.41 -4.75
C PRO A 244 -13.03 -21.04 -5.28
N ARG A 245 -12.81 -22.30 -4.95
CA ARG A 245 -11.73 -23.07 -5.58
C ARG A 245 -12.09 -23.29 -7.04
N PRO A 246 -11.13 -23.14 -7.98
CA PRO A 246 -11.41 -23.49 -9.36
C PRO A 246 -11.89 -24.94 -9.37
N ARG A 247 -13.08 -25.17 -9.96
CA ARG A 247 -13.50 -26.53 -10.32
C ARG A 247 -12.38 -27.07 -11.21
N ARG A 248 -11.80 -28.20 -10.86
CA ARG A 248 -11.00 -28.96 -11.81
C ARG A 248 -11.94 -29.25 -12.97
N ALA A 249 -11.86 -28.43 -14.01
CA ALA A 249 -12.56 -28.71 -15.26
C ALA A 249 -11.98 -30.04 -15.76
N ASP A 250 -12.84 -31.02 -15.76
CA ASP A 250 -12.79 -32.31 -16.42
C ASP A 250 -11.50 -32.60 -17.21
N ALA A 251 -10.57 -33.29 -16.56
CA ALA A 251 -9.55 -34.06 -17.24
C ALA A 251 -10.16 -35.27 -18.02
N ALA A 252 -11.49 -35.31 -18.12
CA ALA A 252 -12.28 -36.40 -18.74
C ALA A 252 -12.90 -36.04 -20.10
N ALA A 253 -12.62 -34.87 -20.66
CA ALA A 253 -13.13 -34.48 -21.98
C ALA A 253 -11.97 -34.12 -22.93
N ARG A 254 -11.05 -35.06 -23.16
CA ARG A 254 -10.24 -35.11 -24.38
C ARG A 254 -10.50 -36.49 -25.02
N PRO A 255 -11.14 -36.51 -26.21
CA PRO A 255 -11.17 -37.69 -27.00
C PRO A 255 -9.79 -38.08 -27.49
#